data_6f99449a7083f3f2d6535bbb93dc3f79
#
_entry.id   6f99449a7083f3f2d6535bbb93dc3f79
#
_cell.length_a   1.000
_cell.length_b   1.000
_cell.length_c   1.000
_cell.angle_alpha   90.00
_cell.angle_beta   90.00
_cell.angle_gamma   90.00
#
_symmetry.space_group_name_H-M   'P 1'
#
loop_
_entity.id
_entity.type
_entity.pdbx_description
1 polymer ?
#
loop_
_entity_poly.entity_id
_entity_poly.type
_entity_poly.pdbx_seq_one_letter_code
_entity_poly.pdbx_strand_id
1 'polypeptide(L)'
;MRLFISLIFIAWLTACANTTKPGAVGINRSQFMVVSSADVNKLSAASFEEQNKKAKEKNVLITSGPTYDRLKQVANRLIPQTAVFRDDTRTWEWQLSLIQSNTLNASCAPGGKITFYTGIIEQLNLTDDEIAAIMGHEMAHALREHGRERLSEALAQNAVTNVALAAAGENYASGINAANQVAQYVLVLPNSRQNESEADAIGLELAARAGYNPHAAITVWQKMLKATQGKNPPEFLSTHPSGETRIEQLNALMPAVEPLYMTAIKTPQSQIGKTTNKIN
;
A
#
# COMPACT_ATOMS: atom_id res chain seq x y z
N MET A 1 29.90 13.25 -27.96
CA MET A 1 28.57 13.78 -27.62
C MET A 1 27.42 12.90 -28.08
N ARG A 2 27.39 12.41 -29.34
CA ARG A 2 26.28 11.52 -29.82
C ARG A 2 26.20 10.14 -29.14
N LEU A 3 27.33 9.52 -28.75
CA LEU A 3 27.34 8.23 -28.05
C LEU A 3 26.79 8.34 -26.60
N PHE A 4 27.04 9.43 -25.91
CA PHE A 4 26.54 9.67 -24.53
C PHE A 4 25.02 9.85 -24.51
N ILE A 5 24.45 10.52 -25.51
CA ILE A 5 23.00 10.73 -25.62
C ILE A 5 22.29 9.40 -25.87
N SER A 6 22.88 8.51 -26.73
CA SER A 6 22.32 7.19 -26.99
C SER A 6 22.34 6.27 -25.77
N LEU A 7 23.37 6.33 -24.92
CA LEU A 7 23.45 5.56 -23.67
C LEU A 7 22.42 6.00 -22.64
N ILE A 8 22.16 7.31 -22.53
CA ILE A 8 21.11 7.85 -21.65
C ILE A 8 19.73 7.39 -22.11
N PHE A 9 19.47 7.39 -23.41
CA PHE A 9 18.17 6.95 -23.96
C PHE A 9 17.91 5.44 -23.76
N ILE A 10 18.94 4.59 -23.82
CA ILE A 10 18.83 3.14 -23.58
C ILE A 10 18.57 2.88 -22.07
N ALA A 11 19.17 3.64 -21.16
CA ALA A 11 18.94 3.50 -19.72
C ALA A 11 17.49 3.83 -19.31
N TRP A 12 16.81 4.73 -20.03
CA TRP A 12 15.39 5.07 -19.76
C TRP A 12 14.42 3.96 -20.20
N LEU A 13 14.76 3.18 -21.22
CA LEU A 13 13.92 2.08 -21.72
C LEU A 13 13.89 0.88 -20.75
N THR A 14 14.90 0.73 -19.89
CA THR A 14 14.98 -0.36 -18.91
C THR A 14 14.37 -0.01 -17.53
N ALA A 15 13.99 1.25 -17.33
CA ALA A 15 13.45 1.74 -16.05
C ALA A 15 11.94 1.50 -15.88
N CYS A 16 11.23 1.07 -16.93
CA CYS A 16 9.81 0.75 -16.86
C CYS A 16 9.60 -0.73 -16.51
N ALA A 17 8.92 -1.01 -15.41
CA ALA A 17 8.64 -2.36 -14.95
C ALA A 17 7.15 -2.51 -14.58
N ASN A 18 6.61 -3.70 -14.82
CA ASN A 18 5.34 -4.10 -14.24
C ASN A 18 5.64 -4.92 -12.98
N THR A 19 5.19 -4.46 -11.84
CA THR A 19 5.53 -5.06 -10.53
C THR A 19 4.57 -6.17 -10.12
N THR A 20 3.42 -6.31 -10.78
CA THR A 20 2.41 -7.32 -10.48
C THR A 20 1.88 -8.01 -11.73
N LYS A 21 1.40 -9.24 -11.58
CA LYS A 21 0.50 -9.88 -12.55
C LYS A 21 -0.85 -9.15 -12.55
N PRO A 22 -1.60 -9.14 -13.67
CA PRO A 22 -2.81 -8.32 -13.80
C PRO A 22 -3.98 -8.73 -12.89
N GLY A 23 -4.03 -9.98 -12.40
CA GLY A 23 -5.19 -10.50 -11.69
C GLY A 23 -6.46 -10.56 -12.56
N ALA A 24 -7.60 -10.75 -11.92
CA ALA A 24 -8.92 -10.69 -12.58
C ALA A 24 -9.34 -9.24 -12.89
N VAL A 25 -8.81 -8.27 -12.14
CA VAL A 25 -9.09 -6.83 -12.33
C VAL A 25 -8.25 -6.19 -13.43
N GLY A 26 -7.29 -6.91 -14.01
CA GLY A 26 -6.58 -6.51 -15.24
C GLY A 26 -5.54 -5.41 -15.08
N ILE A 27 -5.02 -5.15 -13.88
CA ILE A 27 -4.02 -4.08 -13.64
C ILE A 27 -2.65 -4.48 -14.16
N ASN A 28 -2.17 -3.80 -15.22
CA ASN A 28 -0.91 -4.15 -15.90
C ASN A 28 -0.08 -2.93 -16.35
N ARG A 29 -0.28 -1.76 -15.76
CA ARG A 29 0.49 -0.55 -16.08
C ARG A 29 1.97 -0.72 -15.79
N SER A 30 2.83 -0.28 -16.70
CA SER A 30 4.26 -0.15 -16.45
C SER A 30 4.54 1.08 -15.58
N GLN A 31 5.46 0.93 -14.64
CA GLN A 31 5.83 1.93 -13.64
C GLN A 31 7.30 2.31 -13.81
N PHE A 32 7.64 3.57 -13.53
CA PHE A 32 9.02 4.05 -13.58
C PHE A 32 9.77 3.69 -12.29
N MET A 33 10.77 2.82 -12.40
CA MET A 33 11.46 2.20 -11.26
C MET A 33 12.98 2.28 -11.41
N VAL A 34 13.61 3.32 -10.86
CA VAL A 34 15.09 3.48 -10.85
C VAL A 34 15.73 3.10 -9.53
N VAL A 35 14.94 2.96 -8.45
CA VAL A 35 15.41 2.53 -7.14
C VAL A 35 15.29 1.01 -7.02
N SER A 36 16.20 0.36 -6.30
CA SER A 36 16.14 -1.08 -6.01
C SER A 36 14.97 -1.41 -5.07
N SER A 37 14.18 -2.46 -5.39
CA SER A 37 13.14 -2.99 -4.49
C SER A 37 13.74 -3.47 -3.17
N ALA A 38 14.91 -4.09 -3.21
CA ALA A 38 15.60 -4.61 -2.01
C ALA A 38 15.99 -3.47 -1.04
N ASP A 39 16.47 -2.34 -1.56
CA ASP A 39 16.84 -1.19 -0.73
C ASP A 39 15.60 -0.55 -0.10
N VAL A 40 14.53 -0.40 -0.87
CA VAL A 40 13.25 0.14 -0.36
C VAL A 40 12.68 -0.77 0.72
N ASN A 41 12.68 -2.09 0.53
CA ASN A 41 12.21 -3.06 1.52
C ASN A 41 13.03 -2.99 2.82
N LYS A 42 14.37 -2.91 2.70
CA LYS A 42 15.26 -2.79 3.86
C LYS A 42 15.02 -1.51 4.66
N LEU A 43 14.89 -0.37 3.98
CA LEU A 43 14.62 0.92 4.63
C LEU A 43 13.21 0.97 5.24
N SER A 44 12.23 0.37 4.58
CA SER A 44 10.86 0.24 5.09
C SER A 44 10.80 -0.62 6.34
N ALA A 45 11.53 -1.74 6.38
CA ALA A 45 11.62 -2.59 7.57
C ALA A 45 12.25 -1.83 8.74
N ALA A 46 13.35 -1.10 8.52
CA ALA A 46 13.99 -0.30 9.56
C ALA A 46 13.06 0.82 10.10
N SER A 47 12.30 1.47 9.21
CA SER A 47 11.31 2.49 9.60
C SER A 47 10.17 1.89 10.43
N PHE A 48 9.69 0.73 10.06
CA PHE A 48 8.64 0.00 10.79
C PHE A 48 9.11 -0.41 12.20
N GLU A 49 10.34 -0.93 12.32
CA GLU A 49 10.94 -1.27 13.62
C GLU A 49 11.08 -0.04 14.52
N GLU A 50 11.57 1.07 13.98
CA GLU A 50 11.71 2.33 14.73
C GLU A 50 10.35 2.88 15.16
N GLN A 51 9.31 2.78 14.32
CA GLN A 51 7.93 3.13 14.67
C GLN A 51 7.43 2.28 15.83
N ASN A 52 7.62 0.97 15.77
CA ASN A 52 7.19 0.04 16.82
C ASN A 52 7.93 0.27 18.14
N LYS A 53 9.23 0.54 18.07
CA LYS A 53 10.05 0.91 19.23
C LYS A 53 9.48 2.16 19.91
N LYS A 54 9.24 3.24 19.16
CA LYS A 54 8.63 4.48 19.69
C LYS A 54 7.23 4.25 20.26
N ALA A 55 6.42 3.41 19.61
CA ALA A 55 5.08 3.07 20.11
C ALA A 55 5.16 2.27 21.43
N LYS A 56 6.13 1.35 21.53
CA LYS A 56 6.39 0.58 22.76
C LYS A 56 6.86 1.48 23.91
N GLU A 57 7.80 2.39 23.66
CA GLU A 57 8.31 3.35 24.65
C GLU A 57 7.20 4.26 25.19
N LYS A 58 6.22 4.60 24.34
CA LYS A 58 5.03 5.38 24.71
C LYS A 58 3.89 4.53 25.32
N ASN A 59 4.05 3.22 25.45
CA ASN A 59 3.03 2.27 25.89
C ASN A 59 1.73 2.31 25.05
N VAL A 60 1.84 2.57 23.73
CA VAL A 60 0.71 2.61 22.80
C VAL A 60 0.75 1.49 21.76
N LEU A 61 1.75 0.60 21.78
CA LEU A 61 1.81 -0.58 20.92
C LEU A 61 0.95 -1.70 21.51
N ILE A 62 -0.06 -2.15 20.75
CA ILE A 62 -0.96 -3.25 21.12
C ILE A 62 -0.49 -4.53 20.41
N THR A 63 -0.17 -5.57 21.19
CA THR A 63 0.35 -6.86 20.68
C THR A 63 -0.59 -8.04 20.96
N SER A 64 -1.74 -7.80 21.59
CA SER A 64 -2.74 -8.83 21.92
C SER A 64 -4.11 -8.20 22.18
N GLY A 65 -5.14 -9.03 22.22
CA GLY A 65 -6.50 -8.62 22.54
C GLY A 65 -7.42 -8.61 21.28
N PRO A 66 -8.74 -8.40 21.52
CA PRO A 66 -9.75 -8.67 20.48
C PRO A 66 -9.52 -7.93 19.16
N THR A 67 -9.17 -6.66 19.20
CA THR A 67 -8.92 -5.85 17.99
C THR A 67 -7.66 -6.33 17.24
N TYR A 68 -6.58 -6.64 17.99
CA TYR A 68 -5.36 -7.18 17.38
C TYR A 68 -5.62 -8.56 16.74
N ASP A 69 -6.36 -9.42 17.41
CA ASP A 69 -6.69 -10.77 16.94
C ASP A 69 -7.56 -10.72 15.67
N ARG A 70 -8.54 -9.80 15.60
CA ARG A 70 -9.32 -9.53 14.39
C ARG A 70 -8.42 -9.12 13.22
N LEU A 71 -7.52 -8.16 13.41
CA LEU A 71 -6.58 -7.73 12.38
C LEU A 71 -5.67 -8.88 11.93
N LYS A 72 -5.15 -9.66 12.87
CA LYS A 72 -4.31 -10.83 12.58
C LYS A 72 -5.07 -11.88 11.79
N GLN A 73 -6.33 -12.12 12.10
CA GLN A 73 -7.19 -13.05 11.36
C GLN A 73 -7.42 -12.55 9.92
N VAL A 74 -7.74 -11.27 9.74
CA VAL A 74 -7.91 -10.66 8.43
C VAL A 74 -6.64 -10.78 7.60
N ALA A 75 -5.51 -10.40 8.15
CA ALA A 75 -4.22 -10.46 7.49
C ALA A 75 -3.86 -11.89 7.06
N ASN A 76 -4.06 -12.88 7.95
CA ASN A 76 -3.78 -14.29 7.66
C ASN A 76 -4.63 -14.87 6.53
N ARG A 77 -5.78 -14.28 6.22
CA ARG A 77 -6.61 -14.65 5.06
C ARG A 77 -6.23 -13.92 3.78
N LEU A 78 -5.79 -12.66 3.89
CA LEU A 78 -5.38 -11.84 2.74
C LEU A 78 -3.98 -12.22 2.21
N ILE A 79 -3.01 -12.46 3.10
CA ILE A 79 -1.61 -12.72 2.74
C ILE A 79 -1.45 -13.85 1.71
N PRO A 80 -2.09 -15.02 1.83
CA PRO A 80 -1.99 -16.07 0.83
C PRO A 80 -2.45 -15.66 -0.57
N GLN A 81 -3.37 -14.69 -0.67
CA GLN A 81 -3.92 -14.22 -1.94
C GLN A 81 -2.97 -13.30 -2.69
N THR A 82 -1.97 -12.72 -2.02
CA THR A 82 -0.97 -11.84 -2.65
C THR A 82 -0.14 -12.54 -3.71
N ALA A 83 0.05 -13.86 -3.58
CA ALA A 83 0.79 -14.68 -4.54
C ALA A 83 0.13 -14.73 -5.95
N VAL A 84 -1.16 -14.37 -6.07
CA VAL A 84 -1.83 -14.20 -7.35
C VAL A 84 -1.19 -13.06 -8.15
N PHE A 85 -0.75 -12.03 -7.46
CA PHE A 85 -0.17 -10.82 -8.06
C PHE A 85 1.36 -10.87 -8.12
N ARG A 86 2.03 -11.44 -7.08
CA ARG A 86 3.49 -11.49 -7.00
C ARG A 86 3.95 -12.77 -6.30
N ASP A 87 4.82 -13.54 -6.95
CA ASP A 87 5.33 -14.81 -6.41
C ASP A 87 6.28 -14.62 -5.23
N ASP A 88 7.05 -13.51 -5.22
CA ASP A 88 8.02 -13.18 -4.16
C ASP A 88 7.37 -12.83 -2.81
N THR A 89 6.09 -12.50 -2.78
CA THR A 89 5.35 -12.22 -1.53
C THR A 89 5.35 -13.41 -0.57
N ARG A 90 5.62 -14.62 -1.07
CA ARG A 90 5.76 -15.83 -0.26
C ARG A 90 7.00 -15.79 0.65
N THR A 91 7.97 -14.96 0.32
CA THR A 91 9.22 -14.79 1.10
C THR A 91 9.21 -13.52 1.93
N TRP A 92 8.15 -12.68 1.83
CA TRP A 92 8.05 -11.48 2.62
C TRP A 92 7.85 -11.82 4.10
N GLU A 93 8.55 -11.11 4.97
CA GLU A 93 8.34 -11.17 6.41
C GLU A 93 7.15 -10.29 6.81
N TRP A 94 5.94 -10.84 6.68
CA TRP A 94 4.73 -10.14 7.03
C TRP A 94 4.65 -9.86 8.52
N GLN A 95 4.47 -8.59 8.88
CA GLN A 95 4.37 -8.12 10.27
C GLN A 95 3.16 -7.21 10.41
N LEU A 96 2.52 -7.26 11.60
CA LEU A 96 1.37 -6.45 11.94
C LEU A 96 1.68 -5.62 13.18
N SER A 97 1.42 -4.32 13.09
CA SER A 97 1.45 -3.38 14.21
C SER A 97 0.07 -2.77 14.41
N LEU A 98 -0.41 -2.75 15.65
CA LEU A 98 -1.59 -2.00 16.06
C LEU A 98 -1.16 -0.94 17.06
N ILE A 99 -1.39 0.33 16.73
CA ILE A 99 -0.98 1.46 17.55
C ILE A 99 -2.24 2.13 18.12
N GLN A 100 -2.29 2.28 19.43
CA GLN A 100 -3.36 3.03 20.09
C GLN A 100 -3.22 4.52 19.76
N SER A 101 -4.16 5.05 19.00
CA SER A 101 -4.20 6.44 18.56
C SER A 101 -5.57 6.78 18.02
N ASN A 102 -5.98 8.03 18.15
CA ASN A 102 -7.21 8.56 17.54
C ASN A 102 -7.04 8.82 16.02
N THR A 103 -5.87 8.59 15.47
CA THR A 103 -5.58 8.79 14.05
C THR A 103 -6.40 7.82 13.20
N LEU A 104 -7.11 8.35 12.21
CA LEU A 104 -7.82 7.54 11.22
C LEU A 104 -6.84 7.21 10.09
N ASN A 105 -6.00 6.20 10.30
CA ASN A 105 -5.02 5.79 9.31
C ASN A 105 -4.70 4.30 9.39
N ALA A 106 -4.20 3.76 8.28
CA ALA A 106 -3.58 2.45 8.14
C ALA A 106 -2.53 2.54 7.04
N SER A 107 -1.61 1.60 6.97
CA SER A 107 -0.60 1.53 5.92
C SER A 107 -0.02 0.11 5.78
N CYS A 108 0.54 -0.18 4.61
CA CYS A 108 1.39 -1.34 4.40
C CYS A 108 2.67 -0.92 3.68
N ALA A 109 3.78 -0.90 4.41
CA ALA A 109 5.08 -0.59 3.82
C ALA A 109 5.61 -1.79 3.01
N PRO A 110 6.50 -1.53 2.02
CA PRO A 110 7.17 -2.55 1.22
C PRO A 110 7.76 -3.69 2.08
N GLY A 111 7.66 -4.93 1.58
CA GLY A 111 8.07 -6.11 2.32
C GLY A 111 7.03 -6.61 3.35
N GLY A 112 5.78 -6.08 3.30
CA GLY A 112 4.64 -6.60 4.08
C GLY A 112 4.57 -6.12 5.52
N LYS A 113 4.92 -4.86 5.79
CA LYS A 113 4.89 -4.23 7.12
C LYS A 113 3.57 -3.46 7.30
N ILE A 114 2.57 -4.11 7.90
CA ILE A 114 1.20 -3.60 8.07
C ILE A 114 1.10 -2.82 9.38
N THR A 115 0.59 -1.60 9.33
CA THR A 115 0.28 -0.79 10.51
C THR A 115 -1.19 -0.37 10.48
N PHE A 116 -1.88 -0.54 11.60
CA PHE A 116 -3.21 0.02 11.85
C PHE A 116 -3.18 0.89 13.10
N TYR A 117 -3.99 1.94 13.09
CA TYR A 117 -4.26 2.75 14.28
C TYR A 117 -5.66 2.42 14.79
N THR A 118 -5.84 2.39 16.13
CA THR A 118 -7.16 2.04 16.70
C THR A 118 -8.25 2.99 16.24
N GLY A 119 -7.92 4.27 16.03
CA GLY A 119 -8.87 5.30 15.63
C GLY A 119 -9.64 4.99 14.36
N ILE A 120 -9.00 4.41 13.32
CA ILE A 120 -9.70 4.10 12.07
C ILE A 120 -10.75 2.99 12.27
N ILE A 121 -10.45 2.02 13.15
CA ILE A 121 -11.35 0.89 13.44
C ILE A 121 -12.51 1.35 14.30
N GLU A 122 -12.22 2.07 15.38
CA GLU A 122 -13.17 2.46 16.41
C GLU A 122 -14.11 3.58 15.93
N GLN A 123 -13.55 4.68 15.39
CA GLN A 123 -14.36 5.83 14.99
C GLN A 123 -15.23 5.57 13.76
N LEU A 124 -14.79 4.69 12.85
CA LEU A 124 -15.59 4.26 11.71
C LEU A 124 -16.43 3.03 12.02
N ASN A 125 -16.31 2.45 13.21
CA ASN A 125 -16.99 1.21 13.59
C ASN A 125 -16.88 0.14 12.48
N LEU A 126 -15.64 -0.23 12.15
CA LEU A 126 -15.34 -1.11 11.01
C LEU A 126 -15.71 -2.56 11.32
N THR A 127 -16.40 -3.20 10.39
CA THR A 127 -16.58 -4.66 10.33
C THR A 127 -15.30 -5.34 9.85
N ASP A 128 -15.21 -6.68 9.94
CA ASP A 128 -14.06 -7.44 9.43
C ASP A 128 -13.93 -7.35 7.90
N ASP A 129 -15.05 -7.29 7.17
CA ASP A 129 -15.06 -7.07 5.73
C ASP A 129 -14.49 -5.68 5.36
N GLU A 130 -14.83 -4.66 6.13
CA GLU A 130 -14.33 -3.30 5.94
C GLU A 130 -12.85 -3.18 6.32
N ILE A 131 -12.41 -3.86 7.38
CA ILE A 131 -10.98 -3.98 7.73
C ILE A 131 -10.23 -4.67 6.59
N ALA A 132 -10.79 -5.74 6.01
CA ALA A 132 -10.18 -6.45 4.90
C ALA A 132 -10.10 -5.58 3.62
N ALA A 133 -11.10 -4.74 3.36
CA ALA A 133 -11.08 -3.79 2.26
C ALA A 133 -9.94 -2.76 2.42
N ILE A 134 -9.79 -2.17 3.60
CA ILE A 134 -8.68 -1.22 3.90
C ILE A 134 -7.34 -1.95 3.83
N MET A 135 -7.19 -3.08 4.52
CA MET A 135 -5.93 -3.82 4.55
C MET A 135 -5.52 -4.31 3.15
N GLY A 136 -6.48 -4.79 2.36
CA GLY A 136 -6.25 -5.18 0.97
C GLY A 136 -5.77 -4.02 0.10
N HIS A 137 -6.37 -2.83 0.27
CA HIS A 137 -5.95 -1.59 -0.40
C HIS A 137 -4.50 -1.22 -0.03
N GLU A 138 -4.14 -1.24 1.26
CA GLU A 138 -2.78 -0.96 1.72
C GLU A 138 -1.78 -2.00 1.21
N MET A 139 -2.14 -3.29 1.27
CA MET A 139 -1.31 -4.36 0.70
C MET A 139 -1.11 -4.18 -0.81
N ALA A 140 -2.11 -3.70 -1.55
CA ALA A 140 -2.00 -3.44 -2.98
C ALA A 140 -0.99 -2.33 -3.29
N HIS A 141 -0.90 -1.28 -2.45
CA HIS A 141 0.17 -0.27 -2.58
C HIS A 141 1.56 -0.89 -2.44
N ALA A 142 1.75 -1.80 -1.48
CA ALA A 142 3.02 -2.51 -1.29
C ALA A 142 3.32 -3.47 -2.46
N LEU A 143 2.32 -4.22 -2.95
CA LEU A 143 2.45 -5.12 -4.10
C LEU A 143 2.83 -4.38 -5.38
N ARG A 144 2.17 -3.25 -5.65
CA ARG A 144 2.45 -2.38 -6.80
C ARG A 144 3.69 -1.51 -6.60
N GLU A 145 4.30 -1.56 -5.42
CA GLU A 145 5.47 -0.74 -5.09
C GLU A 145 5.24 0.77 -5.37
N HIS A 146 4.03 1.30 -5.14
CA HIS A 146 3.69 2.70 -5.41
C HIS A 146 4.61 3.69 -4.70
N GLY A 147 5.06 3.36 -3.48
CA GLY A 147 6.05 4.17 -2.77
C GLY A 147 7.42 4.21 -3.46
N ARG A 148 7.87 3.07 -4.03
CA ARG A 148 9.10 2.99 -4.81
C ARG A 148 8.99 3.77 -6.13
N GLU A 149 7.84 3.72 -6.78
CA GLU A 149 7.55 4.52 -7.97
C GLU A 149 7.65 6.01 -7.67
N ARG A 150 6.97 6.51 -6.63
CA ARG A 150 7.05 7.92 -6.21
C ARG A 150 8.49 8.35 -5.88
N LEU A 151 9.24 7.51 -5.17
CA LEU A 151 10.65 7.79 -4.87
C LEU A 151 11.49 7.85 -6.14
N SER A 152 11.27 6.94 -7.09
CA SER A 152 11.98 6.91 -8.38
C SER A 152 11.69 8.16 -9.21
N GLU A 153 10.43 8.58 -9.29
CA GLU A 153 9.99 9.80 -9.96
C GLU A 153 10.61 11.05 -9.34
N ALA A 154 10.59 11.14 -8.00
CA ALA A 154 11.16 12.28 -7.28
C ALA A 154 12.68 12.38 -7.47
N LEU A 155 13.40 11.26 -7.46
CA LEU A 155 14.84 11.24 -7.72
C LEU A 155 15.17 11.66 -9.15
N ALA A 156 14.39 11.20 -10.14
CA ALA A 156 14.56 11.62 -11.53
C ALA A 156 14.28 13.11 -11.69
N GLN A 157 13.22 13.64 -11.08
CA GLN A 157 12.88 15.05 -11.11
C GLN A 157 13.97 15.92 -10.46
N ASN A 158 14.48 15.51 -9.29
CA ASN A 158 15.57 16.20 -8.60
C ASN A 158 16.87 16.17 -9.43
N ALA A 159 17.18 15.06 -10.10
CA ALA A 159 18.34 14.97 -10.99
C ALA A 159 18.24 15.97 -12.15
N VAL A 160 17.07 16.06 -12.80
CA VAL A 160 16.81 17.05 -13.87
C VAL A 160 16.96 18.48 -13.33
N THR A 161 16.39 18.77 -12.16
CA THR A 161 16.48 20.09 -11.52
C THR A 161 17.92 20.44 -11.19
N ASN A 162 18.69 19.53 -10.62
CA ASN A 162 20.09 19.75 -10.26
C ASN A 162 20.97 20.00 -11.50
N VAL A 163 20.72 19.29 -12.61
CA VAL A 163 21.43 19.54 -13.88
C VAL A 163 21.08 20.93 -14.44
N ALA A 164 19.82 21.34 -14.37
CA ALA A 164 19.39 22.67 -14.81
C ALA A 164 20.01 23.79 -13.96
N LEU A 165 20.04 23.63 -12.63
CA LEU A 165 20.65 24.60 -11.70
C LEU A 165 22.18 24.66 -11.87
N ALA A 166 22.85 23.53 -12.05
CA ALA A 166 24.29 23.49 -12.34
C ALA A 166 24.60 24.17 -13.67
N ALA A 167 23.79 24.03 -14.70
CA ALA A 167 23.90 24.73 -15.96
C ALA A 167 23.67 26.24 -15.84
N ALA A 168 22.88 26.67 -14.86
CA ALA A 168 22.68 28.08 -14.51
C ALA A 168 23.76 28.66 -13.58
N GLY A 169 24.75 27.85 -13.18
CA GLY A 169 25.87 28.29 -12.31
C GLY A 169 25.56 28.30 -10.82
N GLU A 170 24.46 27.67 -10.40
CA GLU A 170 24.07 27.55 -9.00
C GLU A 170 24.59 26.22 -8.39
N ASN A 171 25.36 26.33 -7.29
CA ASN A 171 25.81 25.16 -6.52
C ASN A 171 24.79 24.79 -5.46
N TYR A 172 24.02 23.71 -5.69
CA TYR A 172 23.09 23.17 -4.72
C TYR A 172 23.69 21.96 -3.99
N ALA A 173 24.12 22.14 -2.75
CA ALA A 173 24.56 21.06 -1.88
C ALA A 173 23.36 20.52 -1.09
N SER A 174 22.64 19.51 -1.61
CA SER A 174 21.58 18.83 -0.90
C SER A 174 22.13 17.65 -0.10
N GLY A 175 22.51 17.89 1.15
CA GLY A 175 22.77 16.83 2.14
C GLY A 175 21.44 16.25 2.62
N ILE A 176 20.82 15.37 1.83
CA ILE A 176 19.53 14.76 2.20
C ILE A 176 19.80 13.40 2.85
N ASN A 177 19.26 13.23 4.08
CA ASN A 177 19.29 11.96 4.79
C ASN A 177 18.38 10.95 4.03
N ALA A 178 18.99 10.03 3.29
CA ALA A 178 18.30 9.10 2.38
C ALA A 178 17.20 8.25 3.07
N ALA A 179 17.41 7.87 4.34
CA ALA A 179 16.43 7.07 5.08
C ALA A 179 15.15 7.85 5.38
N ASN A 180 15.25 9.13 5.74
CA ASN A 180 14.08 9.98 6.00
C ASN A 180 13.31 10.28 4.72
N GLN A 181 14.02 10.44 3.59
CA GLN A 181 13.38 10.62 2.30
C GLN A 181 12.57 9.40 1.89
N VAL A 182 13.14 8.19 2.00
CA VAL A 182 12.42 6.96 1.64
C VAL A 182 11.14 6.84 2.46
N ALA A 183 11.20 7.03 3.79
CA ALA A 183 10.02 6.98 4.64
C ALA A 183 8.95 8.01 4.20
N GLN A 184 9.37 9.22 3.86
CA GLN A 184 8.46 10.27 3.41
C GLN A 184 7.79 9.92 2.07
N TYR A 185 8.55 9.49 1.07
CA TYR A 185 7.99 9.15 -0.25
C TYR A 185 7.18 7.86 -0.24
N VAL A 186 7.53 6.91 0.61
CA VAL A 186 6.85 5.60 0.66
C VAL A 186 5.57 5.63 1.50
N LEU A 187 5.54 6.41 2.59
CA LEU A 187 4.45 6.33 3.58
C LEU A 187 3.67 7.64 3.79
N VAL A 188 4.26 8.81 3.50
CA VAL A 188 3.68 10.10 3.92
C VAL A 188 3.11 10.90 2.76
N LEU A 189 3.75 10.89 1.60
CA LEU A 189 3.26 11.67 0.46
C LEU A 189 2.00 11.07 -0.16
N PRO A 190 1.08 11.93 -0.64
CA PRO A 190 -0.15 11.46 -1.30
C PRO A 190 0.15 10.59 -2.52
N ASN A 191 -0.68 9.57 -2.70
CA ASN A 191 -0.68 8.77 -3.90
C ASN A 191 -1.31 9.53 -5.08
N SER A 192 -0.89 9.20 -6.30
CA SER A 192 -1.60 9.67 -7.48
C SER A 192 -2.99 9.02 -7.57
N ARG A 193 -3.94 9.67 -8.25
CA ARG A 193 -5.26 9.07 -8.50
C ARG A 193 -5.18 7.71 -9.21
N GLN A 194 -4.19 7.55 -10.06
CA GLN A 194 -3.94 6.29 -10.78
C GLN A 194 -3.49 5.19 -9.81
N ASN A 195 -2.54 5.49 -8.90
CA ASN A 195 -2.09 4.56 -7.87
C ASN A 195 -3.23 4.15 -6.95
N GLU A 196 -4.13 5.08 -6.60
CA GLU A 196 -5.32 4.81 -5.81
C GLU A 196 -6.29 3.86 -6.53
N SER A 197 -6.57 4.09 -7.83
CA SER A 197 -7.43 3.21 -8.61
C SER A 197 -6.84 1.80 -8.77
N GLU A 198 -5.52 1.68 -8.92
CA GLU A 198 -4.83 0.38 -8.96
C GLU A 198 -4.91 -0.33 -7.62
N ALA A 199 -4.72 0.41 -6.51
CA ALA A 199 -4.80 -0.14 -5.15
C ALA A 199 -6.23 -0.58 -4.81
N ASP A 200 -7.23 0.19 -5.19
CA ASP A 200 -8.63 -0.19 -5.06
C ASP A 200 -8.96 -1.49 -5.80
N ALA A 201 -8.55 -1.59 -7.05
CA ALA A 201 -8.83 -2.76 -7.87
C ALA A 201 -8.17 -4.03 -7.32
N ILE A 202 -6.88 -3.98 -7.03
CA ILE A 202 -6.13 -5.12 -6.49
C ILE A 202 -6.61 -5.46 -5.07
N GLY A 203 -6.82 -4.45 -4.22
CA GLY A 203 -7.31 -4.65 -2.85
C GLY A 203 -8.69 -5.28 -2.80
N LEU A 204 -9.58 -4.86 -3.71
CA LEU A 204 -10.91 -5.46 -3.88
C LEU A 204 -10.82 -6.94 -4.26
N GLU A 205 -9.94 -7.29 -5.21
CA GLU A 205 -9.71 -8.68 -5.61
C GLU A 205 -9.11 -9.51 -4.48
N LEU A 206 -8.14 -8.97 -3.72
CA LEU A 206 -7.56 -9.64 -2.55
C LEU A 206 -8.62 -9.96 -1.50
N ALA A 207 -9.49 -9.00 -1.15
CA ALA A 207 -10.56 -9.17 -0.19
C ALA A 207 -11.56 -10.24 -0.65
N ALA A 208 -11.99 -10.19 -1.91
CA ALA A 208 -12.90 -11.17 -2.49
C ALA A 208 -12.31 -12.59 -2.48
N ARG A 209 -11.04 -12.77 -2.89
CA ARG A 209 -10.35 -14.08 -2.85
C ARG A 209 -10.16 -14.61 -1.43
N ALA A 210 -10.00 -13.73 -0.46
CA ALA A 210 -9.91 -14.08 0.95
C ALA A 210 -11.29 -14.39 1.58
N GLY A 211 -12.38 -14.28 0.82
CA GLY A 211 -13.76 -14.56 1.26
C GLY A 211 -14.32 -13.44 2.14
N TYR A 212 -13.91 -12.22 1.93
CA TYR A 212 -14.53 -11.00 2.49
C TYR A 212 -15.43 -10.36 1.45
N ASN A 213 -16.56 -9.81 1.91
CA ASN A 213 -17.56 -9.20 1.02
C ASN A 213 -16.95 -7.98 0.30
N PRO A 214 -16.83 -7.99 -1.05
CA PRO A 214 -16.21 -6.89 -1.78
C PRO A 214 -17.00 -5.57 -1.69
N HIS A 215 -18.31 -5.60 -1.46
CA HIS A 215 -19.12 -4.39 -1.27
C HIS A 215 -18.69 -3.57 -0.03
N ALA A 216 -17.98 -4.18 0.92
CA ALA A 216 -17.44 -3.47 2.07
C ALA A 216 -16.46 -2.34 1.68
N ALA A 217 -15.76 -2.45 0.55
CA ALA A 217 -14.92 -1.37 0.04
C ALA A 217 -15.73 -0.10 -0.24
N ILE A 218 -16.96 -0.23 -0.76
CA ILE A 218 -17.86 0.90 -1.00
C ILE A 218 -18.32 1.52 0.32
N THR A 219 -18.71 0.69 1.29
CA THR A 219 -19.18 1.18 2.60
C THR A 219 -18.07 1.89 3.38
N VAL A 220 -16.81 1.43 3.26
CA VAL A 220 -15.65 2.13 3.82
C VAL A 220 -15.54 3.55 3.27
N TRP A 221 -15.58 3.72 1.95
CA TRP A 221 -15.50 5.05 1.34
C TRP A 221 -16.66 5.96 1.74
N GLN A 222 -17.87 5.42 1.84
CA GLN A 222 -19.03 6.16 2.34
C GLN A 222 -18.83 6.62 3.80
N LYS A 223 -18.31 5.75 4.68
CA LYS A 223 -17.98 6.10 6.06
C LYS A 223 -16.88 7.16 6.14
N MET A 224 -15.82 7.03 5.32
CA MET A 224 -14.73 8.02 5.24
C MET A 224 -15.25 9.40 4.80
N LEU A 225 -16.04 9.45 3.73
CA LEU A 225 -16.64 10.69 3.24
C LEU A 225 -17.55 11.35 4.29
N LYS A 226 -18.35 10.55 5.02
CA LYS A 226 -19.18 11.04 6.12
C LYS A 226 -18.36 11.60 7.27
N ALA A 227 -17.24 10.97 7.59
CA ALA A 227 -16.34 11.42 8.66
C ALA A 227 -15.66 12.76 8.35
N THR A 228 -15.60 13.18 7.07
CA THR A 228 -15.01 14.46 6.64
C THR A 228 -15.98 15.64 6.70
N GLN A 229 -17.29 15.42 6.83
CA GLN A 229 -18.29 16.49 6.80
C GLN A 229 -18.07 17.48 7.96
N GLY A 230 -17.64 18.71 7.63
CA GLY A 230 -17.45 19.81 8.58
C GLY A 230 -16.16 19.75 9.42
N LYS A 231 -15.18 18.92 9.08
CA LYS A 231 -13.89 18.78 9.78
C LYS A 231 -12.72 18.71 8.79
N ASN A 232 -11.50 18.87 9.30
CA ASN A 232 -10.30 18.54 8.52
C ASN A 232 -10.38 17.08 8.06
N PRO A 233 -9.97 16.80 6.80
CA PRO A 233 -9.97 15.41 6.30
C PRO A 233 -9.15 14.51 7.23
N PRO A 234 -9.61 13.26 7.48
CA PRO A 234 -8.80 12.25 8.14
C PRO A 234 -7.43 12.10 7.49
N GLU A 235 -6.41 11.75 8.26
CA GLU A 235 -5.04 11.56 7.75
C GLU A 235 -5.00 10.56 6.59
N PHE A 236 -5.80 9.50 6.66
CA PHE A 236 -5.97 8.53 5.57
C PHE A 236 -6.34 9.20 4.24
N LEU A 237 -7.25 10.19 4.24
CA LEU A 237 -7.65 10.90 3.02
C LEU A 237 -6.60 11.90 2.53
N SER A 238 -5.65 12.29 3.37
CA SER A 238 -4.52 13.13 2.97
C SER A 238 -3.50 12.35 2.15
N THR A 239 -3.28 11.08 2.47
CA THR A 239 -2.38 10.17 1.74
C THR A 239 -3.10 9.41 0.62
N HIS A 240 -4.42 9.21 0.75
CA HIS A 240 -5.30 8.52 -0.20
C HIS A 240 -6.42 9.44 -0.67
N PRO A 241 -6.17 10.31 -1.66
CA PRO A 241 -7.19 11.23 -2.16
C PRO A 241 -8.47 10.52 -2.57
N SER A 242 -9.59 10.93 -1.96
CA SER A 242 -10.91 10.40 -2.23
C SER A 242 -11.60 11.14 -3.36
N GLY A 243 -12.55 10.47 -4.02
CA GLY A 243 -13.47 11.07 -4.97
C GLY A 243 -14.67 10.15 -5.18
N GLU A 244 -15.82 10.71 -5.55
CA GLU A 244 -17.01 9.93 -5.92
C GLU A 244 -16.69 8.91 -7.02
N THR A 245 -15.77 9.26 -7.92
CA THR A 245 -15.27 8.39 -8.99
C THR A 245 -14.67 7.07 -8.48
N ARG A 246 -14.13 7.00 -7.26
CA ARG A 246 -13.59 5.75 -6.70
C ARG A 246 -14.71 4.75 -6.40
N ILE A 247 -15.85 5.21 -5.86
CA ILE A 247 -17.02 4.37 -5.61
C ILE A 247 -17.59 3.85 -6.94
N GLU A 248 -17.65 4.68 -7.98
CA GLU A 248 -18.09 4.26 -9.32
C GLU A 248 -17.16 3.21 -9.90
N GLN A 249 -15.84 3.40 -9.80
CA GLN A 249 -14.84 2.43 -10.28
C GLN A 249 -14.92 1.11 -9.52
N LEU A 250 -15.07 1.13 -8.19
CA LEU A 250 -15.27 -0.08 -7.40
C LEU A 250 -16.54 -0.84 -7.82
N ASN A 251 -17.67 -0.14 -8.04
CA ASN A 251 -18.88 -0.76 -8.54
C ASN A 251 -18.69 -1.42 -9.91
N ALA A 252 -17.94 -0.77 -10.81
CA ALA A 252 -17.65 -1.32 -12.14
C ALA A 252 -16.81 -2.61 -12.10
N LEU A 253 -16.03 -2.82 -11.01
CA LEU A 253 -15.20 -4.01 -10.83
C LEU A 253 -15.96 -5.19 -10.17
N MET A 254 -17.14 -4.96 -9.58
CA MET A 254 -17.91 -6.02 -8.89
C MET A 254 -18.13 -7.27 -9.74
N PRO A 255 -18.53 -7.18 -11.03
CA PRO A 255 -18.71 -8.39 -11.86
C PRO A 255 -17.45 -9.25 -12.01
N ALA A 256 -16.25 -8.66 -11.90
CA ALA A 256 -15.00 -9.40 -11.97
C ALA A 256 -14.62 -10.10 -10.65
N VAL A 257 -15.02 -9.55 -9.50
CA VAL A 257 -14.57 -10.03 -8.19
C VAL A 257 -15.64 -10.83 -7.41
N GLU A 258 -16.92 -10.61 -7.64
CA GLU A 258 -18.00 -11.37 -7.01
C GLU A 258 -17.90 -12.90 -7.24
N PRO A 259 -17.56 -13.41 -8.43
CA PRO A 259 -17.36 -14.84 -8.63
C PRO A 259 -16.21 -15.40 -7.77
N LEU A 260 -15.16 -14.61 -7.51
CA LEU A 260 -14.04 -14.99 -6.66
C LEU A 260 -14.50 -15.11 -5.20
N TYR A 261 -15.26 -14.12 -4.73
CA TYR A 261 -15.87 -14.13 -3.39
C TYR A 261 -16.79 -15.33 -3.21
N MET A 262 -17.71 -15.56 -4.16
CA MET A 262 -18.64 -16.68 -4.10
C MET A 262 -17.94 -18.04 -4.10
N THR A 263 -16.78 -18.15 -4.74
CA THR A 263 -15.94 -19.35 -4.70
C THR A 263 -15.26 -19.48 -3.34
N ALA A 264 -14.69 -18.40 -2.82
CA ALA A 264 -13.95 -18.40 -1.55
C ALA A 264 -14.84 -18.78 -0.35
N ILE A 265 -16.07 -18.26 -0.26
CA ILE A 265 -17.00 -18.59 0.85
C ILE A 265 -17.52 -20.03 0.82
N LYS A 266 -17.50 -20.70 -0.35
CA LYS A 266 -17.87 -22.12 -0.48
C LYS A 266 -16.72 -23.08 -0.11
N THR A 267 -15.48 -22.58 -0.11
CA THR A 267 -14.30 -23.37 0.21
C THR A 267 -14.08 -23.39 1.72
N PRO A 268 -13.98 -24.57 2.37
CA PRO A 268 -13.71 -24.64 3.80
C PRO A 268 -12.45 -23.86 4.18
N GLN A 269 -12.53 -23.01 5.21
CA GLN A 269 -11.43 -22.13 5.64
C GLN A 269 -10.13 -22.89 5.98
N SER A 270 -10.25 -24.16 6.39
CA SER A 270 -9.10 -25.07 6.61
C SER A 270 -8.25 -25.34 5.37
N GLN A 271 -8.75 -25.03 4.18
CA GLN A 271 -8.02 -25.18 2.90
C GLN A 271 -7.46 -23.86 2.38
N ILE A 272 -8.02 -22.72 2.77
CA ILE A 272 -7.61 -21.38 2.30
C ILE A 272 -6.27 -20.94 2.95
N GLY A 273 -5.88 -21.51 4.08
CA GLY A 273 -4.73 -21.08 4.88
C GLY A 273 -3.52 -22.03 4.91
N LYS A 274 -3.42 -23.01 4.02
CA LYS A 274 -2.31 -23.99 4.02
C LYS A 274 -1.00 -23.48 3.42
N THR A 275 -0.91 -22.25 2.96
CA THR A 275 0.35 -21.62 2.57
C THR A 275 1.08 -21.09 3.80
N THR A 276 2.39 -21.32 3.85
CA THR A 276 3.30 -21.14 4.99
C THR A 276 3.51 -19.67 5.43
N ASN A 277 2.93 -18.71 4.77
CA ASN A 277 3.05 -17.29 5.10
C ASN A 277 1.91 -16.86 6.02
N LYS A 278 2.23 -16.67 7.28
CA LYS A 278 1.36 -16.08 8.31
C LYS A 278 2.10 -14.89 8.94
N ILE A 279 1.35 -14.00 9.54
CA ILE A 279 1.91 -12.97 10.43
C ILE A 279 2.59 -13.64 11.61
N ASN A 280 3.85 -13.28 11.80
CA ASN A 280 4.64 -13.61 12.98
C ASN A 280 4.30 -12.68 14.13
#